data_24f2993d24a72534108ef7adf8af8b9f
#
_entry.id   24f2993d24a72534108ef7adf8af8b9f
#
_cell.length_a   1.000
_cell.length_b   1.000
_cell.length_c   1.000
_cell.angle_alpha   90.00
_cell.angle_beta   90.00
_cell.angle_gamma   90.00
#
_symmetry.space_group_name_H-M   'P 1'
#
loop_
_entity.id
_entity.type
_entity.pdbx_description
1 polymer ?
#
loop_
_entity_poly.entity_id
_entity_poly.type
_entity_poly.pdbx_seq_one_letter_code
_entity_poly.pdbx_strand_id
1 'polypeptide(L)'
;MFLCALGRPGQARSRKEFFPMKEHLMDAAVGLRAKTGRAIAVVLAAPIDSPVVLIRVQLTLTDPKAPATSQPYHEVLDLPWEEAKKAVIETSALIEAVATRSLSALLEEARAKSLKVRGAGIVGAGDRNLEKIGSTHIRAHAAEGVLFRHALQVAVERNKIAGRSFPEREIDKVAASELGMDPQSINRVLAEMGRSVGSPWRADEKAAALGAWLCLRTALKGS
;
A
#
# COMPACT_ATOMS: atom_id res chain seq x y z
N MET A 1 -32.69 -6.24 -80.14
CA MET A 1 -31.69 -7.17 -79.63
C MET A 1 -31.19 -6.62 -78.31
N PHE A 2 -31.82 -7.06 -77.19
CA PHE A 2 -31.58 -6.53 -75.83
C PHE A 2 -30.72 -7.53 -75.07
N LEU A 3 -29.55 -7.09 -74.59
CA LEU A 3 -28.75 -7.86 -73.64
C LEU A 3 -29.04 -7.39 -72.25
N CYS A 4 -29.59 -8.30 -71.44
CA CYS A 4 -29.73 -8.16 -69.99
C CYS A 4 -28.37 -8.37 -69.34
N ALA A 5 -27.93 -7.38 -68.51
CA ALA A 5 -26.78 -7.51 -67.65
C ALA A 5 -27.26 -8.00 -66.29
N LEU A 6 -26.83 -9.20 -65.87
CA LEU A 6 -27.06 -9.78 -64.53
C LEU A 6 -26.16 -9.14 -63.47
N GLY A 7 -26.74 -8.45 -62.57
CA GLY A 7 -26.04 -7.91 -61.37
C GLY A 7 -25.65 -9.03 -60.41
N ARG A 8 -24.39 -9.00 -59.91
CA ARG A 8 -23.86 -9.90 -58.90
C ARG A 8 -24.36 -9.48 -57.49
N PRO A 9 -24.79 -10.40 -56.64
CA PRO A 9 -25.15 -10.06 -55.26
C PRO A 9 -23.90 -9.72 -54.46
N GLY A 10 -23.96 -8.56 -53.75
CA GLY A 10 -22.91 -8.09 -52.86
C GLY A 10 -22.74 -9.01 -51.67
N GLN A 11 -21.50 -9.41 -51.41
CA GLN A 11 -21.10 -10.11 -50.21
C GLN A 11 -21.20 -9.17 -48.99
N ALA A 12 -22.15 -9.43 -48.13
CA ALA A 12 -22.23 -8.80 -46.82
C ALA A 12 -20.99 -9.20 -46.00
N ARG A 13 -20.07 -8.27 -45.77
CA ARG A 13 -18.96 -8.45 -44.85
C ARG A 13 -19.54 -8.47 -43.42
N SER A 14 -19.55 -9.64 -42.78
CA SER A 14 -19.80 -9.82 -41.37
C SER A 14 -18.85 -8.95 -40.59
N ARG A 15 -19.36 -7.88 -39.93
CA ARG A 15 -18.65 -7.13 -38.90
C ARG A 15 -18.52 -8.08 -37.74
N LYS A 16 -17.34 -8.65 -37.51
CA LYS A 16 -17.01 -9.28 -36.24
C LYS A 16 -17.08 -8.21 -35.18
N GLU A 17 -18.14 -8.21 -34.38
CA GLU A 17 -18.23 -7.41 -33.16
C GLU A 17 -17.10 -7.85 -32.24
N PHE A 18 -16.13 -6.97 -32.08
CA PHE A 18 -15.03 -7.13 -31.15
C PHE A 18 -15.61 -6.85 -29.73
N PHE A 19 -16.12 -7.88 -29.06
CA PHE A 19 -16.44 -7.79 -27.65
C PHE A 19 -15.10 -7.72 -26.89
N PRO A 20 -14.82 -6.60 -26.16
CA PRO A 20 -13.65 -6.56 -25.31
C PRO A 20 -13.81 -7.65 -24.27
N MET A 21 -12.91 -8.63 -24.27
CA MET A 21 -12.81 -9.60 -23.16
C MET A 21 -12.65 -8.78 -21.87
N LYS A 22 -13.58 -8.95 -20.92
CA LYS A 22 -13.42 -8.41 -19.58
C LYS A 22 -12.11 -8.97 -19.04
N GLU A 23 -11.09 -8.12 -18.91
CA GLU A 23 -9.87 -8.48 -18.21
C GLU A 23 -10.24 -8.97 -16.81
N HIS A 24 -10.02 -10.24 -16.56
CA HIS A 24 -10.24 -10.85 -15.25
C HIS A 24 -9.08 -10.40 -14.35
N LEU A 25 -9.27 -9.26 -13.66
CA LEU A 25 -8.31 -8.78 -12.70
C LEU A 25 -8.35 -9.66 -11.45
N MET A 26 -7.18 -10.12 -11.01
CA MET A 26 -7.04 -10.89 -9.76
C MET A 26 -7.13 -9.94 -8.57
N ASP A 27 -7.96 -10.29 -7.60
CA ASP A 27 -8.07 -9.50 -6.37
C ASP A 27 -6.78 -9.59 -5.54
N ALA A 28 -6.32 -8.43 -5.09
CA ALA A 28 -5.08 -8.24 -4.35
C ALA A 28 -5.28 -7.28 -3.18
N ALA A 29 -4.34 -7.26 -2.27
CA ALA A 29 -4.23 -6.25 -1.23
C ALA A 29 -2.78 -5.77 -1.09
N VAL A 30 -2.59 -4.52 -0.69
CA VAL A 30 -1.27 -3.95 -0.41
C VAL A 30 -1.06 -3.78 1.08
N GLY A 31 0.11 -4.18 1.56
CA GLY A 31 0.57 -3.84 2.91
C GLY A 31 1.68 -2.80 2.84
N LEU A 32 1.61 -1.84 3.73
CA LEU A 32 2.48 -0.67 3.78
C LEU A 32 3.12 -0.57 5.16
N ARG A 33 4.40 -0.88 5.28
CA ARG A 33 5.15 -0.70 6.53
C ARG A 33 5.74 0.71 6.56
N ALA A 34 5.14 1.58 7.38
CA ALA A 34 5.59 2.96 7.53
C ALA A 34 6.94 3.04 8.28
N LYS A 35 7.87 3.82 7.74
CA LYS A 35 9.16 4.20 8.32
C LYS A 35 9.38 5.69 8.08
N THR A 36 10.30 6.30 8.81
CA THR A 36 10.72 7.68 8.54
C THR A 36 11.23 7.78 7.11
N GLY A 37 10.63 8.67 6.32
CA GLY A 37 10.99 8.96 4.93
C GLY A 37 10.64 7.91 3.88
N ARG A 38 10.14 6.74 4.24
CA ARG A 38 9.83 5.67 3.29
C ARG A 38 8.76 4.71 3.80
N ALA A 39 8.25 3.85 2.91
CA ALA A 39 7.47 2.68 3.29
C ALA A 39 7.94 1.44 2.53
N ILE A 40 7.90 0.26 3.18
CA ILE A 40 8.00 -1.00 2.46
C ILE A 40 6.58 -1.40 2.05
N ALA A 41 6.38 -1.65 0.76
CA ALA A 41 5.12 -2.09 0.20
C ALA A 41 5.22 -3.55 -0.28
N VAL A 42 4.22 -4.35 0.08
CA VAL A 42 4.06 -5.73 -0.38
C VAL A 42 2.65 -5.90 -0.91
N VAL A 43 2.51 -6.35 -2.16
CA VAL A 43 1.21 -6.67 -2.76
C VAL A 43 1.05 -8.18 -2.76
N LEU A 44 -0.02 -8.64 -2.13
CA LEU A 44 -0.43 -10.04 -2.06
C LEU A 44 -1.68 -10.28 -2.89
N ALA A 45 -1.75 -11.45 -3.52
CA ALA A 45 -2.95 -11.95 -4.16
C ALA A 45 -3.34 -13.33 -3.62
N ALA A 46 -4.55 -13.77 -3.95
CA ALA A 46 -5.12 -15.07 -3.59
C ALA A 46 -4.17 -16.25 -3.95
N PRO A 47 -4.35 -17.42 -3.30
CA PRO A 47 -5.40 -17.77 -2.33
C PRO A 47 -5.12 -17.24 -0.92
N ILE A 48 -6.18 -17.13 -0.08
CA ILE A 48 -6.05 -16.57 1.29
C ILE A 48 -5.17 -17.43 2.19
N ASP A 49 -5.27 -18.75 2.06
CA ASP A 49 -4.56 -19.68 2.95
C ASP A 49 -3.06 -19.82 2.60
N SER A 50 -2.68 -19.40 1.40
CA SER A 50 -1.30 -19.38 0.90
C SER A 50 -1.10 -18.19 -0.05
N PRO A 51 -1.13 -16.95 0.46
CA PRO A 51 -1.04 -15.75 -0.40
C PRO A 51 0.28 -15.67 -1.13
N VAL A 52 0.21 -15.19 -2.37
CA VAL A 52 1.38 -15.04 -3.25
C VAL A 52 1.83 -13.58 -3.24
N VAL A 53 3.13 -13.36 -3.05
CA VAL A 53 3.74 -12.03 -3.20
C VAL A 53 3.96 -11.74 -4.67
N LEU A 54 3.33 -10.68 -5.18
CA LEU A 54 3.44 -10.28 -6.59
C LEU A 54 4.26 -9.02 -6.79
N ILE A 55 4.29 -8.13 -5.79
CA ILE A 55 5.14 -6.95 -5.81
C ILE A 55 5.72 -6.75 -4.41
N ARG A 56 7.01 -6.43 -4.36
CA ARG A 56 7.69 -5.96 -3.17
C ARG A 56 8.58 -4.80 -3.57
N VAL A 57 8.33 -3.61 -3.01
CA VAL A 57 9.03 -2.38 -3.36
C VAL A 57 9.15 -1.45 -2.15
N GLN A 58 10.16 -0.59 -2.16
CA GLN A 58 10.25 0.53 -1.25
C GLN A 58 9.63 1.77 -1.90
N LEU A 59 8.65 2.37 -1.22
CA LEU A 59 8.06 3.65 -1.61
C LEU A 59 8.83 4.80 -0.95
N THR A 60 9.17 5.82 -1.72
CA THR A 60 9.71 7.08 -1.20
C THR A 60 8.57 7.96 -0.70
N LEU A 61 8.75 8.54 0.48
CA LEU A 61 7.79 9.45 1.11
C LEU A 61 8.37 10.87 1.28
N THR A 62 9.57 11.11 0.78
CA THR A 62 10.29 12.39 0.89
C THR A 62 10.48 13.02 -0.48
N ASP A 63 10.57 14.35 -0.52
CA ASP A 63 10.90 15.10 -1.72
C ASP A 63 12.38 15.49 -1.70
N PRO A 64 13.21 15.04 -2.67
CA PRO A 64 14.61 15.44 -2.74
C PRO A 64 14.84 16.96 -2.87
N LYS A 65 13.82 17.69 -3.39
CA LYS A 65 13.87 19.15 -3.51
C LYS A 65 13.49 19.87 -2.22
N ALA A 66 12.94 19.15 -1.25
CA ALA A 66 12.58 19.66 0.08
C ALA A 66 13.20 18.76 1.17
N PRO A 67 14.50 18.92 1.49
CA PRO A 67 15.24 18.07 2.43
C PRO A 67 14.57 17.90 3.79
N ALA A 68 13.87 18.94 4.27
CA ALA A 68 13.11 18.91 5.53
C ALA A 68 12.04 17.80 5.56
N THR A 69 11.62 17.27 4.40
CA THR A 69 10.69 16.12 4.34
C THR A 69 11.30 14.84 4.89
N SER A 70 12.61 14.75 5.05
CA SER A 70 13.29 13.54 5.56
C SER A 70 13.07 13.34 7.07
N GLN A 71 13.21 14.40 7.85
CA GLN A 71 13.07 14.38 9.31
C GLN A 71 12.45 15.70 9.82
N PRO A 72 11.18 15.99 9.49
CA PRO A 72 10.60 17.32 9.70
C PRO A 72 10.60 17.80 11.16
N TYR A 73 10.42 16.89 12.13
CA TYR A 73 10.47 17.27 13.54
C TYR A 73 11.90 17.40 14.08
N HIS A 74 12.90 16.82 13.44
CA HIS A 74 14.30 17.07 13.79
C HIS A 74 14.79 18.42 13.31
N GLU A 75 14.27 18.94 12.20
CA GLU A 75 14.58 20.30 11.71
C GLU A 75 14.11 21.40 12.67
N VAL A 76 13.20 21.09 13.59
CA VAL A 76 12.57 22.05 14.50
C VAL A 76 12.71 21.66 15.97
N LEU A 77 13.76 20.91 16.33
CA LEU A 77 13.99 20.38 17.68
C LEU A 77 14.07 21.48 18.76
N ASP A 78 14.56 22.67 18.39
CA ASP A 78 14.77 23.79 19.32
C ASP A 78 13.49 24.60 19.57
N LEU A 79 12.41 24.34 18.81
CA LEU A 79 11.14 25.04 19.00
C LEU A 79 10.31 24.40 20.13
N PRO A 80 9.56 25.22 20.89
CA PRO A 80 8.49 24.72 21.75
C PRO A 80 7.54 23.80 20.96
N TRP A 81 6.99 22.79 21.60
CA TRP A 81 6.21 21.75 20.95
C TRP A 81 5.04 22.28 20.08
N GLU A 82 4.33 23.29 20.59
CA GLU A 82 3.21 23.89 19.86
C GLU A 82 3.67 24.64 18.61
N GLU A 83 4.84 25.27 18.65
CA GLU A 83 5.44 25.93 17.49
C GLU A 83 6.01 24.92 16.49
N ALA A 84 6.65 23.86 16.98
CA ALA A 84 7.14 22.77 16.16
C ALA A 84 6.00 22.12 15.35
N LYS A 85 4.83 21.86 15.97
CA LYS A 85 3.66 21.34 15.26
C LYS A 85 3.20 22.25 14.13
N LYS A 86 3.22 23.55 14.32
CA LYS A 86 2.85 24.54 13.29
C LYS A 86 3.90 24.60 12.18
N ALA A 87 5.18 24.59 12.54
CA ALA A 87 6.29 24.68 11.58
C ALA A 87 6.33 23.50 10.59
N VAL A 88 5.86 22.31 11.00
CA VAL A 88 5.88 21.12 10.13
C VAL A 88 4.63 20.94 9.25
N ILE A 89 3.64 21.84 9.30
CA ILE A 89 2.38 21.70 8.56
C ILE A 89 2.62 21.61 7.05
N GLU A 90 3.38 22.55 6.48
CA GLU A 90 3.66 22.57 5.04
C GLU A 90 4.49 21.36 4.60
N THR A 91 5.50 21.01 5.39
CA THR A 91 6.34 19.84 5.15
C THR A 91 5.51 18.54 5.21
N SER A 92 4.56 18.45 6.15
CA SER A 92 3.63 17.33 6.24
C SER A 92 2.77 17.21 5.00
N ALA A 93 2.24 18.32 4.48
CA ALA A 93 1.44 18.33 3.24
C ALA A 93 2.26 17.85 2.01
N LEU A 94 3.54 18.24 1.94
CA LEU A 94 4.45 17.73 0.91
C LEU A 94 4.66 16.21 1.03
N ILE A 95 4.89 15.70 2.23
CA ILE A 95 5.05 14.26 2.49
C ILE A 95 3.79 13.50 2.08
N GLU A 96 2.59 14.00 2.42
CA GLU A 96 1.32 13.41 1.99
C GLU A 96 1.17 13.38 0.47
N ALA A 97 1.55 14.45 -0.21
CA ALA A 97 1.51 14.51 -1.67
C ALA A 97 2.48 13.51 -2.31
N VAL A 98 3.70 13.37 -1.77
CA VAL A 98 4.67 12.37 -2.24
C VAL A 98 4.15 10.96 -1.98
N ALA A 99 3.65 10.67 -0.77
CA ALA A 99 3.08 9.37 -0.42
C ALA A 99 1.93 8.98 -1.37
N THR A 100 1.05 9.95 -1.68
CA THR A 100 -0.06 9.74 -2.60
C THR A 100 0.43 9.37 -4.00
N ARG A 101 1.39 10.10 -4.55
CA ARG A 101 1.97 9.80 -5.88
C ARG A 101 2.68 8.45 -5.90
N SER A 102 3.47 8.15 -4.87
CA SER A 102 4.20 6.87 -4.77
C SER A 102 3.25 5.68 -4.70
N LEU A 103 2.15 5.80 -3.95
CA LEU A 103 1.14 4.76 -3.88
C LEU A 103 0.37 4.65 -5.21
N SER A 104 0.00 5.77 -5.85
CA SER A 104 -0.66 5.77 -7.16
C SER A 104 0.16 5.00 -8.21
N ALA A 105 1.47 5.26 -8.28
CA ALA A 105 2.38 4.58 -9.20
C ALA A 105 2.43 3.05 -8.92
N LEU A 106 2.46 2.63 -7.65
CA LEU A 106 2.39 1.22 -7.29
C LEU A 106 1.08 0.57 -7.73
N LEU A 107 -0.05 1.28 -7.58
CA LEU A 107 -1.36 0.77 -7.99
C LEU A 107 -1.48 0.65 -9.51
N GLU A 108 -0.89 1.57 -10.26
CA GLU A 108 -0.79 1.48 -11.72
C GLU A 108 0.08 0.28 -12.14
N GLU A 109 1.22 0.05 -11.47
CA GLU A 109 2.04 -1.15 -11.70
C GLU A 109 1.25 -2.43 -11.40
N ALA A 110 0.52 -2.48 -10.29
CA ALA A 110 -0.32 -3.61 -9.93
C ALA A 110 -1.39 -3.86 -11.01
N ARG A 111 -2.05 -2.81 -11.47
CA ARG A 111 -3.05 -2.89 -12.54
C ARG A 111 -2.46 -3.41 -13.86
N ALA A 112 -1.27 -2.96 -14.23
CA ALA A 112 -0.56 -3.45 -15.41
C ALA A 112 -0.21 -4.96 -15.33
N LYS A 113 -0.16 -5.50 -14.11
CA LYS A 113 -0.01 -6.95 -13.83
C LYS A 113 -1.36 -7.67 -13.66
N SER A 114 -2.47 -7.07 -14.13
CA SER A 114 -3.83 -7.60 -13.99
C SER A 114 -4.26 -7.83 -12.53
N LEU A 115 -3.79 -6.98 -11.60
CA LEU A 115 -4.18 -7.00 -10.20
C LEU A 115 -5.17 -5.89 -9.88
N LYS A 116 -6.18 -6.21 -9.08
CA LYS A 116 -7.11 -5.24 -8.51
C LYS A 116 -6.89 -5.15 -7.00
N VAL A 117 -6.20 -4.10 -6.56
CA VAL A 117 -5.97 -3.85 -5.14
C VAL A 117 -7.28 -3.42 -4.48
N ARG A 118 -7.83 -4.25 -3.62
CA ARG A 118 -9.11 -4.05 -2.91
C ARG A 118 -8.96 -3.41 -1.55
N GLY A 119 -7.79 -3.54 -0.93
CA GLY A 119 -7.54 -3.04 0.41
C GLY A 119 -6.08 -2.73 0.66
N ALA A 120 -5.83 -1.86 1.64
CA ALA A 120 -4.51 -1.47 2.09
C ALA A 120 -4.36 -1.63 3.61
N GLY A 121 -3.35 -2.37 4.04
CA GLY A 121 -2.98 -2.53 5.45
C GLY A 121 -1.76 -1.70 5.80
N ILE A 122 -1.91 -0.68 6.64
CA ILE A 122 -0.83 0.21 7.05
C ILE A 122 -0.31 -0.24 8.42
N VAL A 123 0.96 -0.61 8.48
CA VAL A 123 1.63 -1.02 9.72
C VAL A 123 2.63 0.06 10.14
N GLY A 124 2.50 0.59 11.34
CA GLY A 124 3.35 1.67 11.77
C GLY A 124 3.31 1.93 13.28
N ALA A 125 3.83 3.09 13.68
CA ALA A 125 3.76 3.54 15.05
C ALA A 125 2.30 3.60 15.53
N GLY A 126 2.03 3.08 16.71
CA GLY A 126 0.74 3.25 17.37
C GLY A 126 0.52 4.70 17.82
N ASP A 127 -0.70 5.02 18.19
CA ASP A 127 -1.02 6.32 18.74
C ASP A 127 -0.32 6.49 20.11
N ARG A 128 0.34 7.63 20.26
CA ARG A 128 1.07 8.00 21.48
C ARG A 128 0.72 9.41 21.88
N ASN A 129 0.63 9.64 23.18
CA ASN A 129 0.56 11.01 23.70
C ASN A 129 1.96 11.62 23.62
N LEU A 130 2.22 12.36 22.53
CA LEU A 130 3.52 12.98 22.25
C LEU A 130 3.88 14.06 23.27
N GLU A 131 2.89 14.71 23.89
CA GLU A 131 3.10 15.76 24.89
C GLU A 131 3.71 15.23 26.19
N LYS A 132 3.44 13.97 26.52
CA LYS A 132 4.01 13.30 27.70
C LYS A 132 5.45 12.84 27.51
N ILE A 133 6.03 12.96 26.33
CA ILE A 133 7.42 12.59 26.07
C ILE A 133 8.32 13.77 26.44
N GLY A 134 9.06 13.64 27.54
CA GLY A 134 9.91 14.72 28.07
C GLY A 134 11.12 15.06 27.20
N SER A 135 11.76 14.06 26.58
CA SER A 135 12.90 14.28 25.68
C SER A 135 12.42 14.79 24.32
N THR A 136 12.91 15.96 23.88
CA THR A 136 12.59 16.56 22.58
C THR A 136 12.98 15.65 21.44
N HIS A 137 14.16 15.05 21.47
CA HIS A 137 14.66 14.12 20.45
C HIS A 137 13.80 12.83 20.35
N ILE A 138 13.46 12.20 21.49
CA ILE A 138 12.58 11.02 21.49
C ILE A 138 11.18 11.39 21.01
N ARG A 139 10.71 12.59 21.36
CA ARG A 139 9.42 13.11 20.89
C ARG A 139 9.42 13.32 19.38
N ALA A 140 10.47 13.89 18.80
CA ALA A 140 10.61 14.08 17.38
C ALA A 140 10.55 12.75 16.60
N HIS A 141 11.31 11.74 17.03
CA HIS A 141 11.23 10.40 16.44
C HIS A 141 9.83 9.79 16.51
N ALA A 142 9.16 9.94 17.67
CA ALA A 142 7.80 9.42 17.83
C ALA A 142 6.81 10.16 16.93
N ALA A 143 6.94 11.51 16.83
CA ALA A 143 6.10 12.35 15.99
C ALA A 143 6.27 12.02 14.49
N GLU A 144 7.50 11.82 14.03
CA GLU A 144 7.78 11.39 12.66
C GLU A 144 7.17 10.02 12.36
N GLY A 145 7.26 9.06 13.29
CA GLY A 145 6.61 7.76 13.12
C GLY A 145 5.09 7.87 12.94
N VAL A 146 4.44 8.78 13.68
CA VAL A 146 3.00 9.08 13.53
C VAL A 146 2.73 9.78 12.20
N LEU A 147 3.54 10.79 11.84
CA LEU A 147 3.39 11.58 10.63
C LEU A 147 3.48 10.71 9.37
N PHE A 148 4.51 9.89 9.23
CA PHE A 148 4.68 9.04 8.04
C PHE A 148 3.61 7.96 7.94
N ARG A 149 3.12 7.43 9.06
CA ARG A 149 1.94 6.54 9.06
C ARG A 149 0.70 7.29 8.59
N HIS A 150 0.46 8.51 9.09
CA HIS A 150 -0.67 9.35 8.68
C HIS A 150 -0.61 9.69 7.19
N ALA A 151 0.55 10.05 6.66
CA ALA A 151 0.73 10.33 5.24
C ALA A 151 0.33 9.13 4.35
N LEU A 152 0.60 7.89 4.79
CA LEU A 152 0.13 6.69 4.09
C LEU A 152 -1.39 6.50 4.21
N GLN A 153 -2.01 6.86 5.35
CA GLN A 153 -3.48 6.84 5.49
C GLN A 153 -4.12 7.80 4.49
N VAL A 154 -3.64 9.04 4.44
CA VAL A 154 -4.09 10.04 3.45
C VAL A 154 -3.87 9.56 2.01
N ALA A 155 -2.73 8.92 1.73
CA ALA A 155 -2.45 8.37 0.41
C ALA A 155 -3.45 7.27 0.02
N VAL A 156 -3.81 6.38 0.94
CA VAL A 156 -4.80 5.32 0.73
C VAL A 156 -6.18 5.90 0.47
N GLU A 157 -6.60 6.89 1.27
CA GLU A 157 -7.88 7.58 1.12
C GLU A 157 -7.98 8.31 -0.23
N ARG A 158 -6.95 9.07 -0.60
CA ARG A 158 -6.91 9.80 -1.89
C ARG A 158 -6.92 8.87 -3.10
N ASN A 159 -6.37 7.67 -2.96
CA ASN A 159 -6.43 6.61 -3.97
C ASN A 159 -7.74 5.78 -3.91
N LYS A 160 -8.68 6.13 -3.02
CA LYS A 160 -10.00 5.49 -2.89
C LYS A 160 -9.93 3.98 -2.63
N ILE A 161 -8.96 3.55 -1.83
CA ILE A 161 -8.80 2.16 -1.41
C ILE A 161 -9.27 2.03 0.04
N ALA A 162 -9.97 0.94 0.36
CA ALA A 162 -10.32 0.63 1.74
C ALA A 162 -9.04 0.41 2.57
N GLY A 163 -8.83 1.25 3.61
CA GLY A 163 -7.63 1.23 4.44
C GLY A 163 -7.89 0.70 5.84
N ARG A 164 -6.91 -0.04 6.39
CA ARG A 164 -6.85 -0.42 7.81
C ARG A 164 -5.46 -0.10 8.35
N SER A 165 -5.39 0.41 9.58
CA SER A 165 -4.12 0.68 10.25
C SER A 165 -3.91 -0.28 11.41
N PHE A 166 -2.68 -0.75 11.55
CA PHE A 166 -2.25 -1.70 12.57
C PHE A 166 -1.05 -1.15 13.32
N PRO A 167 -1.12 -1.03 14.67
CA PRO A 167 0.06 -0.76 15.46
C PRO A 167 1.08 -1.89 15.30
N GLU A 168 2.35 -1.55 15.05
CA GLU A 168 3.42 -2.53 14.84
C GLU A 168 3.51 -3.59 15.93
N ARG A 169 3.28 -3.19 17.20
CA ARG A 169 3.36 -4.10 18.35
C ARG A 169 2.20 -5.07 18.47
N GLU A 170 1.13 -4.85 17.73
CA GLU A 170 -0.11 -5.59 17.84
C GLU A 170 -0.40 -6.46 16.62
N ILE A 171 0.29 -6.22 15.49
CA ILE A 171 -0.07 -6.86 14.22
C ILE A 171 -0.01 -8.38 14.27
N ASP A 172 0.97 -8.96 14.96
CA ASP A 172 1.10 -10.43 15.08
C ASP A 172 -0.09 -11.02 15.84
N LYS A 173 -0.54 -10.35 16.92
CA LYS A 173 -1.70 -10.76 17.70
C LYS A 173 -2.99 -10.63 16.89
N VAL A 174 -3.14 -9.54 16.17
CA VAL A 174 -4.29 -9.30 15.27
C VAL A 174 -4.32 -10.35 14.17
N ALA A 175 -3.16 -10.65 13.57
CA ALA A 175 -3.04 -11.66 12.53
C ALA A 175 -3.42 -13.05 13.04
N ALA A 176 -2.92 -13.48 14.20
CA ALA A 176 -3.28 -14.76 14.79
C ALA A 176 -4.80 -14.89 15.02
N SER A 177 -5.41 -13.83 15.56
CA SER A 177 -6.85 -13.81 15.82
C SER A 177 -7.68 -13.80 14.54
N GLU A 178 -7.38 -12.90 13.61
CA GLU A 178 -8.21 -12.72 12.42
C GLU A 178 -7.98 -13.80 11.36
N LEU A 179 -6.76 -14.32 11.20
CA LEU A 179 -6.49 -15.42 10.29
C LEU A 179 -6.95 -16.77 10.89
N GLY A 180 -7.14 -16.86 12.21
CA GLY A 180 -7.47 -18.09 12.89
C GLY A 180 -6.32 -19.10 12.84
N MET A 181 -5.09 -18.61 12.87
CA MET A 181 -3.87 -19.40 12.74
C MET A 181 -2.97 -19.17 13.95
N ASP A 182 -2.24 -20.21 14.36
CA ASP A 182 -1.21 -20.04 15.38
C ASP A 182 0.01 -19.27 14.84
N PRO A 183 0.80 -18.60 15.71
CA PRO A 183 1.93 -17.78 15.29
C PRO A 183 3.01 -18.55 14.51
N GLN A 184 3.19 -19.85 14.77
CA GLN A 184 4.20 -20.67 14.08
C GLN A 184 3.76 -20.92 12.63
N SER A 185 2.49 -21.20 12.41
CA SER A 185 1.90 -21.37 11.08
C SER A 185 1.96 -20.09 10.27
N ILE A 186 1.64 -18.93 10.86
CA ILE A 186 1.80 -17.62 10.22
C ILE A 186 3.27 -17.39 9.82
N ASN A 187 4.21 -17.64 10.73
CA ASN A 187 5.64 -17.47 10.45
C ASN A 187 6.13 -18.40 9.34
N ARG A 188 5.58 -19.61 9.23
CA ARG A 188 5.90 -20.53 8.14
C ARG A 188 5.46 -19.97 6.79
N VAL A 189 4.23 -19.50 6.68
CA VAL A 189 3.72 -18.86 5.45
C VAL A 189 4.54 -17.63 5.08
N LEU A 190 4.85 -16.75 6.05
CA LEU A 190 5.73 -15.60 5.81
C LEU A 190 7.14 -16.00 5.35
N ALA A 191 7.68 -17.10 5.88
CA ALA A 191 8.98 -17.61 5.43
C ALA A 191 8.91 -18.16 4.00
N GLU A 192 7.81 -18.81 3.62
CA GLU A 192 7.56 -19.28 2.25
C GLU A 192 7.45 -18.12 1.26
N MET A 193 6.70 -17.08 1.61
CA MET A 193 6.66 -15.82 0.84
C MET A 193 8.08 -15.27 0.62
N GLY A 194 8.90 -15.24 1.68
CA GLY A 194 10.28 -14.77 1.58
C GLY A 194 11.14 -15.61 0.65
N ARG A 195 10.98 -16.94 0.66
CA ARG A 195 11.69 -17.84 -0.26
C ARG A 195 11.30 -17.60 -1.72
N SER A 196 10.03 -17.28 -1.99
CA SER A 196 9.54 -17.05 -3.35
C SER A 196 10.07 -15.75 -3.98
N VAL A 197 10.34 -14.72 -3.16
CA VAL A 197 10.76 -13.39 -3.67
C VAL A 197 12.22 -13.06 -3.38
N GLY A 198 12.90 -13.88 -2.60
CA GLY A 198 14.30 -13.68 -2.24
C GLY A 198 14.56 -12.53 -1.27
N SER A 199 15.85 -12.22 -1.08
CA SER A 199 16.31 -11.14 -0.18
C SER A 199 16.07 -9.74 -0.79
N PRO A 200 15.83 -8.71 0.07
CA PRO A 200 15.64 -8.76 1.51
C PRO A 200 14.22 -9.21 1.90
N TRP A 201 14.09 -10.03 2.94
CA TRP A 201 12.82 -10.41 3.56
C TRP A 201 12.96 -10.39 5.07
N ARG A 202 12.90 -9.19 5.64
CA ARG A 202 13.16 -8.88 7.05
C ARG A 202 11.87 -8.55 7.79
N ALA A 203 11.98 -8.01 8.98
CA ALA A 203 10.83 -7.66 9.81
C ALA A 203 9.88 -6.67 9.13
N ASP A 204 10.41 -5.69 8.38
CA ASP A 204 9.58 -4.68 7.71
C ASP A 204 8.76 -5.29 6.55
N GLU A 205 9.36 -6.16 5.73
CA GLU A 205 8.65 -6.88 4.66
C GLU A 205 7.59 -7.82 5.22
N LYS A 206 7.91 -8.54 6.30
CA LYS A 206 6.96 -9.43 6.97
C LYS A 206 5.78 -8.67 7.56
N ALA A 207 6.03 -7.52 8.20
CA ALA A 207 4.97 -6.67 8.74
C ALA A 207 4.07 -6.11 7.62
N ALA A 208 4.65 -5.65 6.51
CA ALA A 208 3.90 -5.24 5.34
C ALA A 208 3.05 -6.41 4.78
N ALA A 209 3.64 -7.60 4.64
CA ALA A 209 2.92 -8.79 4.17
C ALA A 209 1.75 -9.17 5.08
N LEU A 210 1.91 -9.10 6.41
CA LEU A 210 0.81 -9.32 7.35
C LEU A 210 -0.32 -8.31 7.16
N GLY A 211 0.00 -7.03 7.02
CA GLY A 211 -0.99 -5.97 6.74
C GLY A 211 -1.77 -6.25 5.45
N ALA A 212 -1.06 -6.64 4.38
CA ALA A 212 -1.67 -7.06 3.11
C ALA A 212 -2.58 -8.27 3.29
N TRP A 213 -2.12 -9.30 3.99
CA TRP A 213 -2.85 -10.56 4.20
C TRP A 213 -4.18 -10.34 4.93
N LEU A 214 -4.16 -9.54 6.00
CA LEU A 214 -5.36 -9.17 6.74
C LEU A 214 -6.39 -8.43 5.87
N CYS A 215 -5.93 -7.52 5.02
CA CYS A 215 -6.81 -6.80 4.10
C CYS A 215 -7.31 -7.67 2.94
N LEU A 216 -6.48 -8.58 2.41
CA LEU A 216 -6.88 -9.54 1.39
C LEU A 216 -8.00 -10.45 1.89
N ARG A 217 -7.88 -10.97 3.12
CA ARG A 217 -8.92 -11.78 3.75
C ARG A 217 -10.25 -11.03 3.88
N THR A 218 -10.19 -9.77 4.29
CA THR A 218 -11.40 -8.94 4.43
C THR A 218 -12.07 -8.70 3.08
N ALA A 219 -11.28 -8.39 2.05
CA ALA A 219 -11.77 -8.10 0.71
C ALA A 219 -12.49 -9.30 0.06
N LEU A 220 -11.93 -10.50 0.25
CA LEU A 220 -12.49 -11.74 -0.36
C LEU A 220 -13.68 -12.34 0.43
N LYS A 221 -13.90 -11.94 1.70
CA LYS A 221 -15.09 -12.31 2.47
C LYS A 221 -16.31 -11.46 2.16
N GLY A 222 -16.12 -10.28 1.58
CA GLY A 222 -17.17 -9.32 1.24
C GLY A 222 -17.58 -9.36 -0.25
N SER A 223 -17.02 -10.26 -1.03
CA SER A 223 -17.36 -10.50 -2.44
C SER A 223 -18.20 -11.75 -2.57
#